data_c032a0e7ce394e25b329f4967613e304
#
_entry.id   c032a0e7ce394e25b329f4967613e304
#
_cell.length_a   1.000
_cell.length_b   1.000
_cell.length_c   1.000
_cell.angle_alpha   90.00
_cell.angle_beta   90.00
_cell.angle_gamma   90.00
#
_symmetry.space_group_name_H-M   'P 1'
#
loop_
_entity.id
_entity.type
_entity.pdbx_description
1 polymer ?
#
loop_
_entity_poly.entity_id
_entity_poly.type
_entity_poly.pdbx_seq_one_letter_code
_entity_poly.pdbx_strand_id
1 'polypeptide(L)'
;MKKWNAKKIVCYLIITIMVMTGCGRKKLKAAEYVRADLELIFQGETQEAKEFLDASSGDLKKVYENGIQSFVENYLIMSSDDDGTSTGIYSYYVKEIFRTMKYQVGEAVEKDKDSYEVTVTYEPSDVIIRFTEMLQEESERIQQKKEEGVYTGTDEEQKQAMMEEYVAGSYTLLGEAYSQMEYQEEEEYTFSVTRGDGNQPQMSEDEINQ
;
A
#
# COMPACT_ATOMS: atom_id res chain seq x y z
N MET A 1 17.75 -3.37 9.25
CA MET A 1 16.46 -3.68 8.59
C MET A 1 15.33 -3.13 9.45
N LYS A 2 14.48 -2.24 8.92
CA LYS A 2 13.31 -1.74 9.65
C LYS A 2 12.27 -2.87 9.73
N LYS A 3 11.88 -3.28 10.96
CA LYS A 3 10.75 -4.21 11.12
C LYS A 3 9.51 -3.60 10.48
N TRP A 4 9.02 -4.26 9.45
CA TRP A 4 7.81 -3.87 8.75
C TRP A 4 6.61 -4.12 9.65
N ASN A 5 5.83 -3.08 9.88
CA ASN A 5 4.59 -3.21 10.62
C ASN A 5 3.46 -3.04 9.60
N ALA A 6 2.74 -4.12 9.29
CA ALA A 6 1.63 -4.12 8.32
C ALA A 6 0.64 -2.97 8.58
N LYS A 7 0.43 -2.62 9.87
CA LYS A 7 -0.40 -1.47 10.28
C LYS A 7 0.08 -0.14 9.69
N LYS A 8 1.41 0.07 9.59
CA LYS A 8 1.96 1.32 9.01
C LYS A 8 1.81 1.41 7.50
N ILE A 9 1.78 0.29 6.80
CA ILE A 9 1.62 0.26 5.33
C ILE A 9 0.19 0.64 4.95
N VAL A 10 -0.80 0.07 5.63
CA VAL A 10 -2.22 0.39 5.40
C VAL A 10 -2.49 1.87 5.72
N CYS A 11 -1.96 2.39 6.84
CA CYS A 11 -2.11 3.80 7.22
C CYS A 11 -1.47 4.75 6.19
N TYR A 12 -0.29 4.44 5.64
CA TYR A 12 0.42 5.36 4.74
C TYR A 12 -0.30 5.59 3.40
N LEU A 13 -1.06 4.60 2.91
CA LEU A 13 -1.84 4.72 1.67
C LEU A 13 -3.11 5.56 1.83
N ILE A 14 -3.70 5.56 3.03
CA ILE A 14 -4.92 6.32 3.34
C ILE A 14 -4.67 7.84 3.35
N ILE A 15 -3.43 8.27 3.63
CA ILE A 15 -3.05 9.69 3.80
C ILE A 15 -3.15 10.52 2.51
N THR A 16 -3.07 9.90 1.34
CA THR A 16 -2.86 10.62 0.08
C THR A 16 -4.15 11.27 -0.48
N ILE A 17 -5.32 11.01 0.09
CA ILE A 17 -6.63 11.36 -0.51
C ILE A 17 -7.32 12.57 0.15
N MET A 18 -6.75 13.17 1.18
CA MET A 18 -7.37 14.32 1.86
C MET A 18 -7.22 15.63 1.10
N VAL A 19 -8.24 16.13 0.55
CA VAL A 19 -8.75 17.52 0.43
C VAL A 19 -9.63 17.71 -0.80
N MET A 20 -10.94 17.75 -0.64
CA MET A 20 -11.86 18.58 -1.47
C MET A 20 -13.20 18.79 -0.73
N THR A 21 -13.69 19.98 -0.72
CA THR A 21 -14.85 20.43 0.05
C THR A 21 -16.16 20.44 -0.76
N GLY A 22 -17.25 20.04 -0.14
CA GLY A 22 -18.60 20.11 -0.74
C GLY A 22 -19.71 20.38 0.29
N CYS A 23 -20.70 21.21 -0.02
CA CYS A 23 -21.62 21.85 0.89
C CYS A 23 -23.03 21.20 0.99
N GLY A 24 -23.51 20.88 2.19
CA GLY A 24 -24.92 20.52 2.48
C GLY A 24 -25.07 19.63 3.73
N ARG A 25 -25.93 20.05 4.70
CA ARG A 25 -26.21 19.28 5.92
C ARG A 25 -27.00 18.00 5.64
N LYS A 26 -26.34 16.91 5.29
CA LYS A 26 -26.89 15.54 5.29
C LYS A 26 -26.29 14.76 6.47
N LYS A 27 -26.94 13.65 6.88
CA LYS A 27 -26.37 12.73 7.85
C LYS A 27 -25.01 12.25 7.31
N LEU A 28 -23.97 12.27 8.13
CA LEU A 28 -22.64 11.86 7.71
C LEU A 28 -22.66 10.35 7.40
N LYS A 29 -22.25 9.99 6.23
CA LYS A 29 -22.17 8.58 5.76
C LYS A 29 -20.76 8.04 6.01
N ALA A 30 -20.38 7.92 7.29
CA ALA A 30 -19.01 7.62 7.67
C ALA A 30 -18.56 6.21 7.22
N ALA A 31 -19.42 5.20 7.36
CA ALA A 31 -19.09 3.84 6.94
C ALA A 31 -18.98 3.70 5.42
N GLU A 32 -19.88 4.36 4.68
CA GLU A 32 -19.81 4.39 3.20
C GLU A 32 -18.57 5.15 2.71
N TYR A 33 -18.20 6.23 3.42
CA TYR A 33 -16.97 6.95 3.09
C TYR A 33 -15.72 6.09 3.29
N VAL A 34 -15.60 5.42 4.45
CA VAL A 34 -14.47 4.51 4.71
C VAL A 34 -14.42 3.38 3.67
N ARG A 35 -15.59 2.80 3.31
CA ARG A 35 -15.65 1.77 2.26
C ARG A 35 -15.17 2.29 0.91
N ALA A 36 -15.68 3.43 0.47
CA ALA A 36 -15.31 4.03 -0.80
C ALA A 36 -13.81 4.35 -0.88
N ASP A 37 -13.22 4.78 0.23
CA ASP A 37 -11.79 5.07 0.33
C ASP A 37 -10.95 3.78 0.23
N LEU A 38 -11.33 2.73 0.96
CA LEU A 38 -10.64 1.43 0.88
C LEU A 38 -10.77 0.78 -0.51
N GLU A 39 -11.93 0.87 -1.17
CA GLU A 39 -12.14 0.40 -2.55
C GLU A 39 -11.28 1.17 -3.55
N LEU A 40 -11.15 2.49 -3.37
CA LEU A 40 -10.26 3.30 -4.19
C LEU A 40 -8.79 2.89 -3.98
N ILE A 41 -8.35 2.72 -2.74
CA ILE A 41 -6.96 2.41 -2.39
C ILE A 41 -6.56 1.00 -2.83
N PHE A 42 -7.40 0.00 -2.57
CA PHE A 42 -7.04 -1.39 -2.82
C PHE A 42 -7.44 -1.89 -4.21
N GLN A 43 -8.51 -1.35 -4.79
CA GLN A 43 -9.06 -1.87 -6.04
C GLN A 43 -9.00 -0.86 -7.19
N GLY A 44 -8.72 0.42 -6.89
CA GLY A 44 -8.76 1.51 -7.88
C GLY A 44 -10.19 1.87 -8.32
N GLU A 45 -11.20 1.48 -7.50
CA GLU A 45 -12.60 1.77 -7.79
C GLU A 45 -12.92 3.23 -7.46
N THR A 46 -13.41 3.97 -8.45
CA THR A 46 -13.63 5.42 -8.32
C THR A 46 -15.11 5.80 -8.17
N GLN A 47 -16.01 4.84 -8.36
CA GLN A 47 -17.44 5.14 -8.50
C GLN A 47 -18.04 5.68 -7.20
N GLU A 48 -17.80 5.01 -6.08
CA GLU A 48 -18.31 5.44 -4.78
C GLU A 48 -17.52 6.63 -4.22
N ALA A 49 -16.19 6.63 -4.39
CA ALA A 49 -15.33 7.71 -3.93
C ALA A 49 -15.74 9.10 -4.48
N LYS A 50 -16.28 9.17 -5.71
CA LYS A 50 -16.80 10.41 -6.31
C LYS A 50 -17.98 11.04 -5.56
N GLU A 51 -18.74 10.25 -4.80
CA GLU A 51 -19.84 10.77 -4.00
C GLU A 51 -19.36 11.59 -2.80
N PHE A 52 -18.15 11.31 -2.34
CA PHE A 52 -17.55 11.91 -1.14
C PHE A 52 -16.46 12.93 -1.48
N LEU A 53 -15.74 12.69 -2.58
CA LEU A 53 -14.64 13.53 -3.02
C LEU A 53 -15.09 14.33 -4.23
N ASP A 54 -14.95 15.66 -4.18
CA ASP A 54 -15.28 16.54 -5.31
C ASP A 54 -14.21 16.43 -6.41
N ALA A 55 -14.08 15.21 -6.96
CA ALA A 55 -13.06 14.86 -7.94
C ALA A 55 -13.64 14.03 -9.09
N SER A 56 -13.05 14.18 -10.28
CA SER A 56 -13.41 13.33 -11.42
C SER A 56 -12.87 11.91 -11.27
N SER A 57 -13.51 10.93 -11.93
CA SER A 57 -12.95 9.56 -11.98
C SER A 57 -11.52 9.52 -12.53
N GLY A 58 -11.19 10.43 -13.45
CA GLY A 58 -9.84 10.52 -14.01
C GLY A 58 -8.81 11.00 -12.99
N ASP A 59 -9.18 11.93 -12.12
CA ASP A 59 -8.30 12.42 -11.07
C ASP A 59 -8.15 11.37 -9.95
N LEU A 60 -9.23 10.72 -9.54
CA LEU A 60 -9.18 9.62 -8.56
C LEU A 60 -8.33 8.46 -9.07
N LYS A 61 -8.43 8.13 -10.37
CA LYS A 61 -7.56 7.10 -10.97
C LYS A 61 -6.09 7.51 -10.91
N LYS A 62 -5.75 8.79 -11.15
CA LYS A 62 -4.37 9.28 -10.97
C LYS A 62 -3.92 9.19 -9.52
N VAL A 63 -4.79 9.51 -8.56
CA VAL A 63 -4.48 9.37 -7.13
C VAL A 63 -4.13 7.91 -6.81
N TYR A 64 -4.93 6.95 -7.26
CA TYR A 64 -4.65 5.53 -7.11
C TYR A 64 -3.31 5.12 -7.74
N GLU A 65 -3.07 5.47 -9.01
CA GLU A 65 -1.83 5.13 -9.71
C GLU A 65 -0.60 5.75 -9.04
N ASN A 66 -0.70 7.01 -8.61
CA ASN A 66 0.37 7.69 -7.88
C ASN A 66 0.61 7.04 -6.51
N GLY A 67 -0.44 6.60 -5.82
CA GLY A 67 -0.33 5.87 -4.55
C GLY A 67 0.43 4.56 -4.72
N ILE A 68 0.10 3.77 -5.73
CA ILE A 68 0.82 2.53 -6.09
C ILE A 68 2.29 2.83 -6.41
N GLN A 69 2.54 3.83 -7.27
CA GLN A 69 3.91 4.21 -7.63
C GLN A 69 4.71 4.66 -6.41
N SER A 70 4.15 5.51 -5.56
CA SER A 70 4.81 5.96 -4.34
C SER A 70 5.09 4.82 -3.36
N PHE A 71 4.17 3.85 -3.26
CA PHE A 71 4.41 2.64 -2.47
C PHE A 71 5.60 1.86 -3.00
N VAL A 72 5.65 1.61 -4.30
CA VAL A 72 6.75 0.90 -4.95
C VAL A 72 8.08 1.62 -4.74
N GLU A 73 8.14 2.92 -5.02
CA GLU A 73 9.35 3.75 -4.90
C GLU A 73 9.87 3.82 -3.46
N ASN A 74 8.99 3.90 -2.48
CA ASN A 74 9.38 4.03 -1.07
C ASN A 74 9.74 2.70 -0.40
N TYR A 75 9.23 1.58 -0.91
CA TYR A 75 9.30 0.31 -0.19
C TYR A 75 9.92 -0.85 -0.98
N LEU A 76 9.90 -0.82 -2.30
CA LEU A 76 10.34 -1.96 -3.12
C LEU A 76 11.55 -1.66 -4.00
N ILE A 77 11.76 -0.40 -4.40
CA ILE A 77 12.92 -0.01 -5.21
C ILE A 77 14.11 0.28 -4.31
N MET A 78 15.23 -0.38 -4.59
CA MET A 78 16.45 -0.27 -3.80
C MET A 78 17.54 0.58 -4.46
N SER A 79 17.38 0.97 -5.72
CA SER A 79 18.36 1.78 -6.45
C SER A 79 17.72 3.00 -7.12
N SER A 80 18.46 4.09 -7.14
CA SER A 80 18.03 5.33 -7.80
C SER A 80 18.15 5.28 -9.34
N ASP A 81 18.66 4.20 -9.90
CA ASP A 81 18.99 4.06 -11.33
C ASP A 81 17.94 3.20 -12.08
N ASP A 82 16.70 3.14 -11.56
CA ASP A 82 15.60 2.45 -12.23
C ASP A 82 15.17 3.23 -13.50
N ASP A 83 15.21 2.56 -14.64
CA ASP A 83 14.73 3.10 -15.93
C ASP A 83 13.18 3.07 -16.05
N GLY A 84 12.49 2.76 -14.97
CA GLY A 84 11.05 2.59 -14.91
C GLY A 84 10.56 1.15 -15.15
N THR A 85 11.45 0.23 -15.52
CA THR A 85 11.10 -1.19 -15.73
C THR A 85 10.73 -1.86 -14.41
N SER A 86 11.57 -1.68 -13.38
CA SER A 86 11.34 -2.20 -12.03
C SER A 86 10.05 -1.65 -11.45
N THR A 87 9.84 -0.33 -11.55
CA THR A 87 8.62 0.35 -11.11
C THR A 87 7.38 -0.27 -11.74
N GLY A 88 7.43 -0.57 -13.05
CA GLY A 88 6.30 -1.19 -13.77
C GLY A 88 5.96 -2.59 -13.27
N ILE A 89 6.97 -3.45 -13.08
CA ILE A 89 6.80 -4.83 -12.62
C ILE A 89 6.28 -4.85 -11.17
N TYR A 90 6.89 -4.09 -10.27
CA TYR A 90 6.46 -4.01 -8.89
C TYR A 90 5.05 -3.42 -8.77
N SER A 91 4.72 -2.37 -9.54
CA SER A 91 3.38 -1.78 -9.55
C SER A 91 2.31 -2.78 -9.97
N TYR A 92 2.61 -3.66 -10.93
CA TYR A 92 1.71 -4.75 -11.31
C TYR A 92 1.43 -5.68 -10.13
N TYR A 93 2.48 -6.20 -9.47
CA TYR A 93 2.30 -7.10 -8.34
C TYR A 93 1.63 -6.43 -7.14
N VAL A 94 1.98 -5.18 -6.83
CA VAL A 94 1.33 -4.43 -5.74
C VAL A 94 -0.16 -4.29 -5.98
N LYS A 95 -0.59 -3.98 -7.22
CA LYS A 95 -2.01 -3.93 -7.58
C LYS A 95 -2.70 -5.28 -7.39
N GLU A 96 -2.06 -6.37 -7.81
CA GLU A 96 -2.62 -7.71 -7.64
C GLU A 96 -2.72 -8.08 -6.15
N ILE A 97 -1.68 -7.82 -5.34
CA ILE A 97 -1.69 -8.03 -3.89
C ILE A 97 -2.81 -7.22 -3.23
N PHE A 98 -2.95 -5.94 -3.57
CA PHE A 98 -3.98 -5.07 -3.00
C PHE A 98 -5.40 -5.54 -3.33
N ARG A 99 -5.64 -6.03 -4.55
CA ARG A 99 -6.93 -6.62 -4.95
C ARG A 99 -7.31 -7.87 -4.16
N THR A 100 -6.33 -8.56 -3.57
CA THR A 100 -6.59 -9.73 -2.73
C THR A 100 -6.88 -9.37 -1.27
N MET A 101 -6.77 -8.09 -0.87
CA MET A 101 -7.02 -7.67 0.51
C MET A 101 -8.45 -8.02 0.93
N LYS A 102 -8.57 -8.77 2.01
CA LYS A 102 -9.85 -9.11 2.62
C LYS A 102 -10.13 -8.15 3.75
N TYR A 103 -11.25 -7.44 3.65
CA TYR A 103 -11.70 -6.54 4.72
C TYR A 103 -13.22 -6.44 4.75
N GLN A 104 -13.73 -6.06 5.91
CA GLN A 104 -15.14 -5.79 6.14
C GLN A 104 -15.27 -4.48 6.89
N VAL A 105 -16.03 -3.54 6.34
CA VAL A 105 -16.32 -2.24 6.96
C VAL A 105 -17.56 -2.41 7.83
N GLY A 106 -17.42 -2.12 9.14
CA GLY A 106 -18.49 -2.16 10.12
C GLY A 106 -19.42 -0.96 10.02
N GLU A 107 -20.41 -0.92 10.91
CA GLU A 107 -21.31 0.21 11.03
C GLU A 107 -20.62 1.41 11.70
N ALA A 108 -21.02 2.62 11.31
CA ALA A 108 -20.53 3.84 11.94
C ALA A 108 -21.17 4.05 13.31
N VAL A 109 -20.36 4.20 14.34
CA VAL A 109 -20.80 4.47 15.72
C VAL A 109 -20.58 5.96 16.02
N GLU A 110 -21.67 6.72 16.27
CA GLU A 110 -21.59 8.12 16.64
C GLU A 110 -20.95 8.27 18.04
N LYS A 111 -19.90 9.04 18.17
CA LYS A 111 -19.21 9.36 19.43
C LYS A 111 -19.62 10.73 19.93
N ASP A 112 -19.59 11.70 19.02
CA ASP A 112 -19.98 13.07 19.27
C ASP A 112 -20.82 13.60 18.10
N LYS A 113 -21.37 14.80 18.22
CA LYS A 113 -22.28 15.43 17.26
C LYS A 113 -21.84 15.37 15.80
N ASP A 114 -20.55 15.36 15.53
CA ASP A 114 -19.95 15.36 14.17
C ASP A 114 -18.75 14.41 14.09
N SER A 115 -18.66 13.41 14.98
CA SER A 115 -17.58 12.43 15.06
C SER A 115 -18.14 11.02 15.13
N TYR A 116 -17.59 10.14 14.32
CA TYR A 116 -17.98 8.72 14.18
C TYR A 116 -16.75 7.83 14.23
N GLU A 117 -16.90 6.65 14.78
CA GLU A 117 -15.93 5.56 14.64
C GLU A 117 -16.46 4.52 13.67
N VAL A 118 -15.59 4.04 12.80
CA VAL A 118 -15.86 2.96 11.86
C VAL A 118 -14.78 1.90 12.02
N THR A 119 -15.15 0.74 12.55
CA THR A 119 -14.23 -0.39 12.68
C THR A 119 -14.19 -1.17 11.38
N VAL A 120 -12.98 -1.43 10.91
CA VAL A 120 -12.71 -2.30 9.76
C VAL A 120 -11.99 -3.53 10.26
N THR A 121 -12.55 -4.68 9.98
CA THR A 121 -11.94 -5.98 10.22
C THR A 121 -11.22 -6.41 8.94
N TYR A 122 -10.00 -6.93 9.03
CA TYR A 122 -9.23 -7.35 7.86
C TYR A 122 -8.34 -8.55 8.15
N GLU A 123 -8.07 -9.35 7.12
CA GLU A 123 -7.12 -10.46 7.18
C GLU A 123 -5.84 -10.03 6.44
N PRO A 124 -4.71 -9.74 7.14
CA PRO A 124 -3.45 -9.39 6.48
C PRO A 124 -2.92 -10.54 5.65
N SER A 125 -2.41 -10.28 4.44
CA SER A 125 -1.65 -11.27 3.70
C SER A 125 -0.17 -11.25 4.09
N ASP A 126 0.50 -12.39 4.01
CA ASP A 126 1.92 -12.54 4.35
C ASP A 126 2.87 -12.24 3.18
N VAL A 127 2.36 -11.85 2.02
CA VAL A 127 3.15 -11.67 0.79
C VAL A 127 4.40 -10.83 1.02
N ILE A 128 4.27 -9.67 1.66
CA ILE A 128 5.39 -8.76 1.86
C ILE A 128 6.40 -9.30 2.88
N ILE A 129 5.92 -9.99 3.90
CA ILE A 129 6.79 -10.64 4.90
C ILE A 129 7.60 -11.73 4.21
N ARG A 130 6.93 -12.63 3.49
CA ARG A 130 7.52 -13.74 2.73
C ARG A 130 8.52 -13.22 1.68
N PHE A 131 8.14 -12.19 0.93
CA PHE A 131 9.02 -11.56 -0.04
C PHE A 131 10.30 -11.00 0.61
N THR A 132 10.17 -10.35 1.77
CA THR A 132 11.34 -9.81 2.49
C THR A 132 12.28 -10.92 2.97
N GLU A 133 11.75 -12.05 3.43
CA GLU A 133 12.53 -13.21 3.82
C GLU A 133 13.28 -13.81 2.61
N MET A 134 12.58 -13.99 1.50
CA MET A 134 13.19 -14.48 0.24
C MET A 134 14.27 -13.54 -0.30
N LEU A 135 14.08 -12.21 -0.20
CA LEU A 135 15.11 -11.23 -0.57
C LEU A 135 16.36 -11.32 0.31
N GLN A 136 16.19 -11.62 1.60
CA GLN A 136 17.32 -11.83 2.49
C GLN A 136 18.11 -13.07 2.07
N GLU A 137 17.45 -14.20 1.82
CA GLU A 137 18.09 -15.44 1.34
C GLU A 137 18.82 -15.22 0.01
N GLU A 138 18.20 -14.46 -0.92
CA GLU A 138 18.81 -14.12 -2.20
C GLU A 138 20.07 -13.25 -2.03
N SER A 139 20.04 -12.29 -1.12
CA SER A 139 21.21 -11.47 -0.77
C SER A 139 22.36 -12.31 -0.23
N GLU A 140 22.06 -13.28 0.65
CA GLU A 140 23.05 -14.21 1.20
C GLU A 140 23.64 -15.11 0.11
N ARG A 141 22.80 -15.60 -0.81
CA ARG A 141 23.23 -16.40 -1.97
C ARG A 141 24.18 -15.62 -2.90
N ILE A 142 23.88 -14.38 -3.19
CA ILE A 142 24.71 -13.49 -4.01
C ILE A 142 26.06 -13.23 -3.31
N GLN A 143 26.03 -12.99 -2.01
CA GLN A 143 27.25 -12.79 -1.23
C GLN A 143 28.13 -14.06 -1.23
N GLN A 144 27.56 -15.23 -1.09
CA GLN A 144 28.30 -16.48 -1.20
C GLN A 144 28.95 -16.64 -2.58
N LYS A 145 28.23 -16.36 -3.67
CA LYS A 145 28.80 -16.38 -5.03
C LYS A 145 30.00 -15.44 -5.18
N LYS A 146 29.94 -14.26 -4.53
CA LYS A 146 31.08 -13.32 -4.51
C LYS A 146 32.28 -13.95 -3.81
N GLU A 147 32.09 -14.58 -2.66
CA GLU A 147 33.18 -15.25 -1.91
C GLU A 147 33.78 -16.44 -2.68
N GLU A 148 32.97 -17.13 -3.47
CA GLU A 148 33.38 -18.21 -4.37
C GLU A 148 34.08 -17.70 -5.66
N GLY A 149 34.15 -16.36 -5.88
CA GLY A 149 34.81 -15.76 -7.02
C GLY A 149 34.03 -15.88 -8.34
N VAL A 150 32.71 -16.05 -8.28
CA VAL A 150 31.85 -16.14 -9.47
C VAL A 150 31.82 -14.83 -10.25
N TYR A 151 31.81 -13.69 -9.54
CA TYR A 151 31.85 -12.38 -10.17
C TYR A 151 33.31 -11.98 -10.48
N THR A 152 33.58 -11.66 -11.73
CA THR A 152 34.94 -11.32 -12.22
C THR A 152 35.00 -9.87 -12.66
N GLY A 153 36.22 -9.31 -12.77
CA GLY A 153 36.44 -7.92 -13.16
C GLY A 153 36.85 -7.02 -11.98
N THR A 154 36.72 -5.73 -12.15
CA THR A 154 36.98 -4.74 -11.11
C THR A 154 35.90 -4.80 -10.02
N ASP A 155 36.19 -4.24 -8.85
CA ASP A 155 35.21 -4.19 -7.74
C ASP A 155 33.87 -3.55 -8.15
N GLU A 156 33.92 -2.53 -9.03
CA GLU A 156 32.70 -1.87 -9.50
C GLU A 156 31.91 -2.74 -10.48
N GLU A 157 32.59 -3.46 -11.39
CA GLU A 157 31.94 -4.41 -12.29
C GLU A 157 31.31 -5.58 -11.54
N GLN A 158 31.99 -6.09 -10.51
CA GLN A 158 31.43 -7.13 -9.64
C GLN A 158 30.19 -6.63 -8.90
N LYS A 159 30.23 -5.44 -8.32
CA LYS A 159 29.12 -4.83 -7.61
C LYS A 159 27.91 -4.60 -8.53
N GLN A 160 28.14 -4.14 -9.75
CA GLN A 160 27.10 -3.97 -10.74
C GLN A 160 26.45 -5.30 -11.11
N ALA A 161 27.25 -6.33 -11.40
CA ALA A 161 26.73 -7.66 -11.73
C ALA A 161 25.92 -8.28 -10.58
N MET A 162 26.36 -8.10 -9.33
CA MET A 162 25.60 -8.52 -8.14
C MET A 162 24.27 -7.78 -8.03
N MET A 163 24.24 -6.47 -8.27
CA MET A 163 23.02 -5.68 -8.23
C MET A 163 22.03 -6.09 -9.32
N GLU A 164 22.52 -6.28 -10.55
CA GLU A 164 21.70 -6.75 -11.68
C GLU A 164 21.08 -8.11 -11.39
N GLU A 165 21.86 -9.06 -10.84
CA GLU A 165 21.36 -10.37 -10.45
C GLU A 165 20.31 -10.26 -9.34
N TYR A 166 20.55 -9.42 -8.32
CA TYR A 166 19.62 -9.21 -7.22
C TYR A 166 18.29 -8.63 -7.71
N VAL A 167 18.35 -7.59 -8.53
CA VAL A 167 17.14 -6.95 -9.10
C VAL A 167 16.37 -7.94 -9.98
N ALA A 168 17.05 -8.68 -10.85
CA ALA A 168 16.40 -9.69 -11.69
C ALA A 168 15.77 -10.81 -10.87
N GLY A 169 16.42 -11.27 -9.80
CA GLY A 169 15.91 -12.28 -8.88
C GLY A 169 14.68 -11.79 -8.12
N SER A 170 14.69 -10.54 -7.67
CA SER A 170 13.62 -9.97 -6.85
C SER A 170 12.25 -9.97 -7.53
N TYR A 171 12.17 -9.83 -8.85
CA TYR A 171 10.90 -9.93 -9.59
C TYR A 171 10.30 -11.34 -9.51
N THR A 172 11.15 -12.36 -9.66
CA THR A 172 10.74 -13.75 -9.56
C THR A 172 10.27 -14.05 -8.13
N LEU A 173 11.02 -13.60 -7.13
CA LEU A 173 10.71 -13.82 -5.72
C LEU A 173 9.41 -13.14 -5.30
N LEU A 174 9.10 -11.94 -5.80
CA LEU A 174 7.81 -11.30 -5.52
C LEU A 174 6.64 -12.08 -6.13
N GLY A 175 6.80 -12.57 -7.36
CA GLY A 175 5.81 -13.44 -8.00
C GLY A 175 5.61 -14.75 -7.25
N GLU A 176 6.69 -15.35 -6.75
CA GLU A 176 6.65 -16.56 -5.94
C GLU A 176 5.98 -16.32 -4.59
N ALA A 177 6.36 -15.27 -3.86
CA ALA A 177 5.72 -14.87 -2.61
C ALA A 177 4.21 -14.63 -2.80
N TYR A 178 3.81 -13.96 -3.89
CA TYR A 178 2.41 -13.77 -4.24
C TYR A 178 1.68 -15.08 -4.51
N SER A 179 2.31 -16.02 -5.23
CA SER A 179 1.70 -17.32 -5.56
C SER A 179 1.51 -18.24 -4.34
N GLN A 180 2.33 -18.04 -3.30
CA GLN A 180 2.32 -18.80 -2.05
C GLN A 180 1.65 -18.03 -0.89
N MET A 181 0.93 -16.96 -1.21
CA MET A 181 0.29 -16.08 -0.25
C MET A 181 -0.66 -16.84 0.70
N GLU A 182 -0.56 -16.54 1.98
CA GLU A 182 -1.49 -16.95 3.01
C GLU A 182 -2.04 -15.73 3.76
N TYR A 183 -3.27 -15.85 4.29
CA TYR A 183 -3.85 -14.82 5.15
C TYR A 183 -3.53 -15.15 6.60
N GLN A 184 -3.23 -14.09 7.36
CA GLN A 184 -2.99 -14.17 8.79
C GLN A 184 -4.30 -14.06 9.58
N GLU A 185 -4.21 -14.13 10.90
CA GLU A 185 -5.35 -13.94 11.78
C GLU A 185 -6.01 -12.57 11.55
N GLU A 186 -7.31 -12.55 11.66
CA GLU A 186 -8.14 -11.35 11.54
C GLU A 186 -7.70 -10.29 12.54
N GLU A 187 -7.53 -9.06 12.08
CA GLU A 187 -7.23 -7.88 12.87
C GLU A 187 -8.31 -6.81 12.67
N GLU A 188 -8.40 -5.90 13.64
CA GLU A 188 -9.32 -4.76 13.57
C GLU A 188 -8.56 -3.44 13.57
N TYR A 189 -9.05 -2.50 12.79
CA TYR A 189 -8.63 -1.11 12.83
C TYR A 189 -9.85 -0.19 12.88
N THR A 190 -9.84 0.82 13.76
CA THR A 190 -10.94 1.76 13.91
C THR A 190 -10.55 3.13 13.37
N PHE A 191 -11.31 3.59 12.38
CA PHE A 191 -11.16 4.91 11.79
C PHE A 191 -12.03 5.93 12.51
N SER A 192 -11.46 7.08 12.88
CA SER A 192 -12.23 8.24 13.34
C SER A 192 -12.59 9.11 12.15
N VAL A 193 -13.87 9.24 11.90
CA VAL A 193 -14.42 10.04 10.81
C VAL A 193 -15.13 11.27 11.39
N THR A 194 -14.65 12.45 11.06
CA THR A 194 -15.26 13.72 11.49
C THR A 194 -15.90 14.43 10.31
N ARG A 195 -16.72 15.42 10.63
CA ARG A 195 -17.29 16.35 9.65
C ARG A 195 -16.28 17.44 9.35
N GLY A 196 -15.69 17.39 8.17
CA GLY A 196 -14.80 18.42 7.65
C GLY A 196 -15.56 19.64 7.08
N ASP A 197 -14.80 20.54 6.47
CA ASP A 197 -15.33 21.69 5.78
C ASP A 197 -16.31 21.29 4.67
N GLY A 198 -17.40 22.04 4.52
CA GLY A 198 -18.42 21.72 3.52
C GLY A 198 -19.33 20.54 3.87
N ASN A 199 -19.26 20.00 5.10
CA ASN A 199 -20.09 18.90 5.56
C ASN A 199 -19.74 17.52 4.96
N GLN A 200 -18.53 17.37 4.43
CA GLN A 200 -18.01 16.11 3.93
C GLN A 200 -17.36 15.30 5.08
N PRO A 201 -17.38 13.97 5.02
CA PRO A 201 -16.63 13.14 5.94
C PRO A 201 -15.13 13.34 5.72
N GLN A 202 -14.37 13.33 6.81
CA GLN A 202 -12.91 13.43 6.83
C GLN A 202 -12.36 12.50 7.89
N MET A 203 -11.34 11.70 7.56
CA MET A 203 -10.60 10.94 8.56
C MET A 203 -9.74 11.84 9.43
N SER A 204 -9.55 11.48 10.70
CA SER A 204 -8.73 12.25 11.62
C SER A 204 -7.25 12.11 11.28
N GLU A 205 -6.53 13.23 11.21
CA GLU A 205 -5.07 13.23 10.96
C GLU A 205 -4.25 12.61 12.11
N ASP A 206 -4.78 12.59 13.33
CA ASP A 206 -4.07 12.08 14.52
C ASP A 206 -3.86 10.55 14.47
N GLU A 207 -4.65 9.81 13.70
CA GLU A 207 -4.53 8.36 13.52
C GLU A 207 -3.51 7.98 12.44
N ILE A 208 -3.15 8.94 11.61
CA ILE A 208 -2.24 8.77 10.47
C ILE A 208 -0.77 8.65 10.91
N ASN A 209 -0.45 9.17 12.10
CA ASN A 209 0.93 9.30 12.62
C ASN A 209 1.30 8.27 13.70
N GLN A 210 0.44 7.30 14.02
CA GLN A 210 0.72 6.21 14.95
C GLN A 210 1.11 4.93 14.23
#